data_05b147ad89220f29014e334c58ee03f9
#
_entry.id   05b147ad89220f29014e334c58ee03f9
#
_cell.length_a   1.000
_cell.length_b   1.000
_cell.length_c   1.000
_cell.angle_alpha   90.00
_cell.angle_beta   90.00
_cell.angle_gamma   90.00
#
_symmetry.space_group_name_H-M   'P 1'
#
loop_
_entity.id
_entity.type
_entity.pdbx_description
1 polymer ?
#
loop_
_entity_poly.entity_id
_entity_poly.type
_entity_poly.pdbx_seq_one_letter_code
_entity_poly.pdbx_strand_id
1 'polypeptide(L)' 'MVSFFEIEMLGNLSDQYSRMAKKAPKKMQENMQIIAESLSHVKQVLIDEGFVSESEG' A
#
# COMPACT_ATOMS: atom_id res chain seq x y z
N MET A 1 15.04 8.32 0.27
CA MET A 1 14.18 8.15 1.44
C MET A 1 12.77 8.53 1.15
N VAL A 2 11.84 7.82 1.71
CA VAL A 2 10.43 8.20 1.56
C VAL A 2 9.97 8.85 2.84
N SER A 3 9.03 9.77 2.72
CA SER A 3 8.51 10.47 3.88
C SER A 3 7.44 9.62 4.55
N PHE A 4 7.19 9.95 5.80
CA PHE A 4 6.15 9.24 6.54
C PHE A 4 4.80 9.44 5.86
N PHE A 5 4.61 10.60 5.26
CA PHE A 5 3.36 10.88 4.55
C PHE A 5 3.18 9.91 3.36
N GLU A 6 4.27 9.66 2.64
CA GLU A 6 4.19 8.73 1.52
C GLU A 6 3.91 7.31 1.98
N ILE A 7 4.44 6.93 3.14
CA ILE A 7 4.17 5.62 3.70
C ILE A 7 2.68 5.51 4.04
N GLU A 8 2.09 6.55 4.60
CA GLU A 8 0.68 6.54 4.89
C GLU A 8 -0.15 6.42 3.63
N MET A 9 0.29 7.09 2.56
CA MET A 9 -0.44 7.00 1.30
C MET A 9 -0.44 5.58 0.75
N LEU A 10 0.67 4.87 0.91
CA LEU A 10 0.72 3.48 0.46
C LEU A 10 -0.30 2.64 1.22
N GLY A 11 -0.39 2.86 2.52
CA GLY A 11 -1.35 2.13 3.33
C GLY A 11 -2.78 2.44 2.92
N ASN A 12 -3.05 3.72 2.63
CA ASN A 12 -4.39 4.12 2.21
C ASN A 12 -4.75 3.52 0.86
N LEU A 13 -3.79 3.50 -0.07
CA LEU A 13 -4.04 2.91 -1.38
C LEU A 13 -4.30 1.41 -1.27
N SER A 14 -3.52 0.74 -0.44
CA SER A 14 -3.72 -0.68 -0.22
C SER A 14 -5.13 -0.95 0.27
N ASP A 15 -5.58 -0.13 1.22
CA ASP A 15 -6.90 -0.27 1.78
C ASP A 15 -7.98 -0.01 0.73
N GLN A 16 -7.77 1.02 -0.09
CA GLN A 16 -8.73 1.34 -1.14
C GLN A 16 -8.87 0.20 -2.15
N TYR A 17 -7.75 -0.36 -2.57
CA TYR A 17 -7.80 -1.46 -3.53
C TYR A 17 -8.46 -2.69 -2.93
N SER A 18 -8.24 -2.93 -1.64
CA SER A 18 -8.91 -4.05 -0.98
C SER A 18 -10.43 -3.88 -0.99
N ARG A 19 -10.88 -2.66 -0.74
CA ARG A 19 -12.32 -2.40 -0.73
C ARG A 19 -12.90 -2.47 -2.13
N MET A 20 -12.17 -1.93 -3.11
CA MET A 20 -12.65 -1.96 -4.49
C MET A 20 -12.73 -3.39 -5.00
N ALA A 21 -11.81 -4.23 -4.55
CA ALA A 21 -11.80 -5.61 -4.97
C ALA A 21 -13.10 -6.31 -4.61
N LYS A 22 -13.66 -5.97 -3.46
CA LYS A 22 -14.89 -6.62 -3.02
C LYS A 22 -16.07 -6.29 -3.90
N LYS A 23 -16.01 -5.15 -4.59
CA LYS A 23 -17.10 -4.73 -5.44
C LYS A 23 -16.79 -4.96 -6.92
N ALA A 24 -15.59 -5.38 -7.24
CA ALA A 24 -15.20 -5.52 -8.63
C ALA A 24 -15.69 -6.85 -9.21
N PRO A 25 -15.78 -6.93 -10.53
CA PRO A 25 -16.08 -8.20 -11.18
C PRO A 25 -15.05 -9.24 -10.80
N LYS A 26 -15.46 -10.47 -10.74
CA LYS A 26 -14.59 -11.53 -10.28
C LYS A 26 -13.27 -11.57 -11.02
N LYS A 27 -13.28 -11.29 -12.30
CA LYS A 27 -12.06 -11.28 -13.07
C LYS A 27 -11.04 -10.30 -12.54
N MET A 28 -11.48 -9.17 -12.02
CA MET A 28 -10.57 -8.13 -11.56
C MET A 28 -10.24 -8.22 -10.09
N GLN A 29 -11.01 -9.01 -9.34
CA GLN A 29 -10.80 -9.09 -7.90
C GLN A 29 -9.42 -9.58 -7.55
N GLU A 30 -8.95 -10.60 -8.25
CA GLU A 30 -7.64 -11.16 -7.97
C GLU A 30 -6.55 -10.15 -8.24
N ASN A 31 -6.65 -9.44 -9.37
CA ASN A 31 -5.64 -8.45 -9.70
C ASN A 31 -5.61 -7.33 -8.68
N MET A 32 -6.78 -6.88 -8.24
CA MET A 32 -6.84 -5.82 -7.26
C MET A 32 -6.31 -6.26 -5.91
N GLN A 33 -6.56 -7.51 -5.54
CA GLN A 33 -6.02 -8.02 -4.29
C GLN A 33 -4.50 -8.11 -4.36
N ILE A 34 -3.97 -8.52 -5.50
CA ILE A 34 -2.53 -8.58 -5.67
C ILE A 34 -1.93 -7.19 -5.53
N ILE A 35 -2.56 -6.18 -6.13
CA ILE A 35 -2.08 -4.82 -6.03
C ILE A 35 -2.12 -4.35 -4.57
N ALA A 36 -3.20 -4.62 -3.87
CA ALA A 36 -3.33 -4.21 -2.48
C ALA A 36 -2.24 -4.87 -1.63
N GLU A 37 -2.00 -6.14 -1.85
CA GLU A 37 -0.99 -6.85 -1.09
C GLU A 37 0.41 -6.35 -1.42
N SER A 38 0.64 -6.01 -2.70
CA SER A 38 1.92 -5.49 -3.10
C SER A 38 2.20 -4.14 -2.46
N LEU A 39 1.19 -3.28 -2.40
CA LEU A 39 1.35 -1.98 -1.77
C LEU A 39 1.65 -2.13 -0.29
N SER A 40 0.98 -3.04 0.38
CA SER A 40 1.21 -3.29 1.78
C SER A 40 2.61 -3.85 2.01
N HIS A 41 3.05 -4.72 1.10
CA HIS A 41 4.36 -5.32 1.20
C HIS A 41 5.46 -4.26 1.01
N VAL A 42 5.30 -3.39 0.02
CA VAL A 42 6.27 -2.34 -0.22
C VAL A 42 6.37 -1.43 1.00
N LYS A 43 5.23 -1.09 1.57
CA LYS A 43 5.21 -0.26 2.76
C LYS A 43 6.01 -0.92 3.89
N GLN A 44 5.78 -2.20 4.10
CA GLN A 44 6.45 -2.90 5.17
C GLN A 44 7.95 -2.99 4.95
N VAL A 45 8.37 -3.24 3.71
CA VAL A 45 9.78 -3.32 3.40
C VAL A 45 10.46 -1.97 3.63
N LEU A 46 9.80 -0.88 3.22
CA LEU A 46 10.39 0.44 3.41
C LEU A 46 10.58 0.75 4.89
N ILE A 47 9.64 0.35 5.71
CA ILE A 47 9.75 0.56 7.15
C ILE A 47 10.85 -0.32 7.74
N ASP A 48 10.85 -1.59 7.37
CA ASP A 48 11.80 -2.54 7.94
C ASP A 48 13.23 -2.25 7.54
N GLU A 49 13.42 -1.74 6.31
CA GLU A 49 14.78 -1.46 5.85
C GLU A 49 15.24 -0.07 6.23
N GLY A 50 14.42 0.68 6.88
CA GLY A 50 14.83 2.00 7.37
C GLY A 50 14.86 3.08 6.32
N PHE A 51 14.06 2.95 5.27
CA PHE A 51 14.02 3.96 4.24
C PHE A 51 13.02 5.07 4.53
N VAL A 52 12.43 5.09 5.71
CA VAL A 52 11.43 6.09 6.07
C VAL A 52 12.10 7.24 6.79
N SER A 53 11.79 8.46 6.35
CA SER A 53 12.35 9.63 7.00
C SER A 53 11.41 10.08 8.11
N GLU A 54 11.94 10.07 9.33
CA GLU A 54 11.11 10.45 10.45
C GLU A 54 11.06 11.93 10.66
N SER A 55 12.00 12.64 10.09
CA SER A 55 12.00 14.07 10.33
C SER A 55 11.26 14.77 9.29
N GLU A 56 10.38 14.22 8.58
CA GLU A 56 9.77 14.84 7.60
C GLU A 56 9.04 15.94 7.98
N GLY A 57 8.85 16.21 8.86
CA GLY A 57 8.23 17.47 9.22
C GLY A 57 7.60 18.16 8.07
#